data_5be76041a6d06d6372208751154bf462
#
_entry.id   5be76041a6d06d6372208751154bf462
#
_cell.length_a   1.000
_cell.length_b   1.000
_cell.length_c   1.000
_cell.angle_alpha   90.00
_cell.angle_beta   90.00
_cell.angle_gamma   90.00
#
_symmetry.space_group_name_H-M   'P 1'
#
loop_
_entity.id
_entity.type
_entity.pdbx_description
1 polymer ?
#
loop_
_entity_poly.entity_id
_entity_poly.type
_entity_poly.pdbx_seq_one_letter_code
_entity_poly.pdbx_strand_id
1 'polypeptide(L)'
;ELPPGYNLSWGGELESSSRAQGYIAAGVPVPLLLMVLILVMLFNNLRQPLAIMLTVPLAVIGVSVGLLLANEPFGFMALLGFLSLSGMLIKNAIVLIDEINIEGTLGRAPLEAVLNAGVSRIRPVSMAAGTTVLGMLPLFADPFFVGMAVTIIGGLSFATLLTLIVVPVLHATFYRIPADARDASTATVPVSSVA
;
A
#
# COMPACT_ATOMS: atom_id res chain seq x y z
N GLU A 1 -39.38 -32.64 3.08
CA GLU A 1 -40.25 -31.72 2.33
C GLU A 1 -40.93 -30.79 3.33
N LEU A 2 -40.81 -29.47 3.15
CA LEU A 2 -41.43 -28.46 4.00
C LEU A 2 -42.89 -28.21 3.55
N PRO A 3 -43.80 -27.93 4.46
CA PRO A 3 -45.17 -27.57 4.11
C PRO A 3 -45.23 -26.35 3.18
N PRO A 4 -46.23 -26.19 2.32
CA PRO A 4 -46.36 -25.05 1.43
C PRO A 4 -46.48 -23.75 2.25
N GLY A 5 -45.58 -22.76 1.96
CA GLY A 5 -45.47 -21.48 2.67
C GLY A 5 -44.27 -21.33 3.55
N TYR A 6 -43.45 -22.38 3.74
CA TYR A 6 -42.19 -22.31 4.47
C TYR A 6 -41.03 -22.30 3.49
N ASN A 7 -40.14 -21.30 3.61
CA ASN A 7 -38.85 -21.24 2.91
C ASN A 7 -37.72 -21.51 3.87
N LEU A 8 -36.87 -22.51 3.56
CA LEU A 8 -35.63 -22.74 4.28
C LEU A 8 -34.58 -21.77 3.76
N SER A 9 -34.19 -20.82 4.57
CA SER A 9 -33.04 -19.98 4.29
C SER A 9 -31.89 -20.33 5.25
N TRP A 10 -30.70 -20.52 4.70
CA TRP A 10 -29.49 -20.70 5.50
C TRP A 10 -29.10 -19.33 6.03
N GLY A 11 -29.55 -18.99 7.24
CA GLY A 11 -29.11 -17.80 7.95
C GLY A 11 -27.74 -18.03 8.63
N GLY A 12 -27.20 -16.98 9.20
CA GLY A 12 -25.94 -17.03 9.97
C GLY A 12 -24.83 -16.23 9.31
N GLU A 13 -23.59 -16.67 9.47
CA GLU A 13 -22.40 -15.94 9.03
C GLU A 13 -22.38 -15.69 7.51
N LEU A 14 -22.74 -16.69 6.71
CA LEU A 14 -22.78 -16.57 5.24
C LEU A 14 -23.77 -15.49 4.76
N GLU A 15 -24.96 -15.43 5.33
CA GLU A 15 -25.95 -14.40 4.97
C GLU A 15 -25.49 -13.02 5.42
N SER A 16 -24.99 -12.91 6.64
CA SER A 16 -24.47 -11.66 7.18
C SER A 16 -23.26 -11.16 6.38
N SER A 17 -22.34 -12.06 6.01
CA SER A 17 -21.17 -11.75 5.18
C SER A 17 -21.55 -11.30 3.78
N SER A 18 -22.48 -11.99 3.12
CA SER A 18 -22.93 -11.62 1.77
C SER A 18 -23.64 -10.27 1.76
N ARG A 19 -24.47 -10.01 2.76
CA ARG A 19 -25.14 -8.72 2.94
C ARG A 19 -24.14 -7.61 3.20
N ALA A 20 -23.16 -7.82 4.07
CA ALA A 20 -22.09 -6.87 4.36
C ALA A 20 -21.20 -6.61 3.14
N GLN A 21 -20.86 -7.63 2.36
CA GLN A 21 -20.16 -7.46 1.07
C GLN A 21 -20.93 -6.58 0.10
N GLY A 22 -22.25 -6.71 0.02
CA GLY A 22 -23.12 -5.84 -0.77
C GLY A 22 -23.03 -4.37 -0.35
N TYR A 23 -23.08 -4.09 0.95
CA TYR A 23 -22.92 -2.74 1.48
C TYR A 23 -21.50 -2.17 1.23
N ILE A 24 -20.47 -2.98 1.37
CA ILE A 24 -19.09 -2.59 1.06
C ILE A 24 -18.97 -2.25 -0.42
N ALA A 25 -19.45 -3.12 -1.31
CA ALA A 25 -19.39 -2.89 -2.75
C ALA A 25 -20.11 -1.60 -3.17
N ALA A 26 -21.24 -1.28 -2.53
CA ALA A 26 -21.96 -0.03 -2.76
C ALA A 26 -21.30 1.19 -2.13
N GLY A 27 -20.63 1.02 -0.97
CA GLY A 27 -20.04 2.11 -0.20
C GLY A 27 -18.63 2.50 -0.62
N VAL A 28 -17.79 1.55 -1.08
CA VAL A 28 -16.36 1.78 -1.42
C VAL A 28 -16.14 2.76 -2.57
N PRO A 29 -16.94 2.83 -3.64
CA PRO A 29 -16.69 3.72 -4.77
C PRO A 29 -16.60 5.21 -4.38
N VAL A 30 -17.45 5.67 -3.47
CA VAL A 30 -17.49 7.10 -3.08
C VAL A 30 -16.23 7.52 -2.31
N PRO A 31 -15.80 6.86 -1.22
CA PRO A 31 -14.55 7.17 -0.54
C PRO A 31 -13.32 7.02 -1.45
N LEU A 32 -13.31 6.03 -2.35
CA LEU A 32 -12.21 5.82 -3.27
C LEU A 32 -12.09 6.96 -4.28
N LEU A 33 -13.21 7.44 -4.83
CA LEU A 33 -13.23 8.59 -5.72
C LEU A 33 -12.80 9.86 -4.99
N LEU A 34 -13.29 10.07 -3.77
CA LEU A 34 -12.88 11.21 -2.94
C LEU A 34 -11.38 11.17 -2.63
N MET A 35 -10.84 9.99 -2.33
CA MET A 35 -9.42 9.80 -2.09
C MET A 35 -8.59 10.15 -3.33
N VAL A 36 -8.98 9.67 -4.51
CA VAL A 36 -8.29 10.00 -5.77
C VAL A 36 -8.35 11.51 -6.03
N LEU A 37 -9.50 12.14 -5.79
CA LEU A 37 -9.66 13.59 -5.93
C LEU A 37 -8.70 14.35 -5.02
N ILE A 38 -8.63 13.97 -3.75
CA ILE A 38 -7.72 14.58 -2.77
C ILE A 38 -6.26 14.40 -3.19
N LEU A 39 -5.88 13.21 -3.66
CA LEU A 39 -4.52 12.94 -4.13
C LEU A 39 -4.15 13.79 -5.35
N VAL A 40 -5.06 13.96 -6.30
CA VAL A 40 -4.85 14.83 -7.46
C VAL A 40 -4.69 16.29 -7.05
N MET A 41 -5.51 16.75 -6.12
CA MET A 41 -5.40 18.11 -5.57
C MET A 41 -4.11 18.31 -4.77
N LEU A 42 -3.68 17.30 -4.00
CA LEU A 42 -2.47 17.37 -3.18
C LEU A 42 -1.20 17.49 -4.04
N PHE A 43 -1.09 16.65 -5.04
CA PHE A 43 0.12 16.57 -5.87
C PHE A 43 0.07 17.45 -7.13
N ASN A 44 -1.09 18.00 -7.45
CA ASN A 44 -1.34 18.81 -8.68
C ASN A 44 -0.81 18.10 -9.95
N ASN A 45 -0.81 16.78 -9.95
CA ASN A 45 -0.27 15.91 -11.02
C ASN A 45 -1.00 14.58 -10.99
N LEU A 46 -1.30 13.99 -12.15
CA LEU A 46 -1.96 12.68 -12.26
C LEU A 46 -1.00 11.49 -12.13
N ARG A 47 0.30 11.69 -12.39
CA ARG A 47 1.30 10.62 -12.40
C ARG A 47 1.56 10.05 -11.00
N GLN A 48 1.62 10.91 -10.00
CA GLN A 48 1.89 10.52 -8.62
C GLN A 48 0.72 9.74 -8.00
N PRO A 49 -0.55 10.20 -8.08
CA PRO A 49 -1.70 9.39 -7.67
C PRO A 49 -1.79 8.03 -8.37
N LEU A 50 -1.46 7.99 -9.68
CA LEU A 50 -1.46 6.73 -10.42
C LEU A 50 -0.40 5.75 -9.88
N ALA A 51 0.80 6.23 -9.57
CA ALA A 51 1.83 5.41 -8.95
C ALA A 51 1.39 4.87 -7.58
N ILE A 52 0.72 5.70 -6.77
CA ILE A 52 0.17 5.30 -5.47
C ILE A 52 -0.89 4.21 -5.65
N MET A 53 -1.85 4.41 -6.54
CA MET A 53 -2.91 3.43 -6.80
C MET A 53 -2.36 2.09 -7.30
N LEU A 54 -1.25 2.11 -8.03
CA LEU A 54 -0.61 0.89 -8.54
C LEU A 54 0.06 0.05 -7.44
N THR A 55 0.25 0.61 -6.25
CA THR A 55 0.77 -0.17 -5.10
C THR A 55 -0.27 -1.13 -4.50
N VAL A 56 -1.56 -0.83 -4.64
CA VAL A 56 -2.65 -1.64 -4.08
C VAL A 56 -2.71 -3.03 -4.73
N PRO A 57 -2.70 -3.19 -6.07
CA PRO A 57 -2.64 -4.50 -6.71
C PRO A 57 -1.43 -5.34 -6.30
N LEU A 58 -0.29 -4.69 -6.01
CA LEU A 58 0.89 -5.40 -5.52
C LEU A 58 0.67 -6.06 -4.16
N ALA A 59 -0.16 -5.46 -3.31
CA ALA A 59 -0.52 -6.04 -2.02
C ALA A 59 -1.28 -7.36 -2.17
N VAL A 60 -2.05 -7.54 -3.25
CA VAL A 60 -2.78 -8.79 -3.52
C VAL A 60 -1.83 -9.97 -3.56
N ILE A 61 -0.62 -9.80 -4.10
CA ILE A 61 0.40 -10.86 -4.15
C ILE A 61 0.78 -11.28 -2.72
N GLY A 62 1.09 -10.33 -1.85
CA GLY A 62 1.45 -10.62 -0.46
C GLY A 62 0.30 -11.25 0.34
N VAL A 63 -0.92 -10.78 0.13
CA VAL A 63 -2.13 -11.34 0.74
C VAL A 63 -2.36 -12.77 0.27
N SER A 64 -2.27 -13.02 -1.03
CA SER A 64 -2.44 -14.38 -1.59
C SER A 64 -1.40 -15.35 -1.06
N VAL A 65 -0.14 -14.95 -1.00
CA VAL A 65 0.93 -15.76 -0.43
C VAL A 65 0.69 -16.01 1.07
N GLY A 66 0.31 -14.99 1.82
CA GLY A 66 0.02 -15.12 3.25
C GLY A 66 -1.12 -16.10 3.53
N LEU A 67 -2.24 -15.99 2.83
CA LEU A 67 -3.40 -16.88 2.97
C LEU A 67 -3.09 -18.30 2.54
N LEU A 68 -2.31 -18.49 1.47
CA LEU A 68 -1.87 -19.83 1.02
C LEU A 68 -0.97 -20.51 2.06
N LEU A 69 -0.03 -19.78 2.66
CA LEU A 69 0.86 -20.30 3.69
C LEU A 69 0.11 -20.68 4.98
N ALA A 70 -0.90 -19.90 5.34
CA ALA A 70 -1.75 -20.17 6.49
C ALA A 70 -2.86 -21.20 6.21
N ASN A 71 -3.03 -21.62 4.94
CA ASN A 71 -4.13 -22.48 4.49
C ASN A 71 -5.52 -21.92 4.85
N GLU A 72 -5.67 -20.58 4.82
CA GLU A 72 -6.90 -19.86 5.12
C GLU A 72 -7.62 -19.43 3.85
N PRO A 73 -8.97 -19.61 3.76
CA PRO A 73 -9.73 -19.14 2.61
C PRO A 73 -9.84 -17.62 2.61
N PHE A 74 -9.98 -17.04 1.41
CA PHE A 74 -10.30 -15.62 1.26
C PHE A 74 -11.77 -15.37 1.63
N GLY A 75 -12.04 -15.28 2.93
CA GLY A 75 -13.36 -15.02 3.50
C GLY A 75 -13.65 -13.52 3.69
N PHE A 76 -14.79 -13.24 4.34
CA PHE A 76 -15.22 -11.88 4.67
C PHE A 76 -14.19 -11.12 5.54
N MET A 77 -13.62 -11.80 6.55
CA MET A 77 -12.59 -11.21 7.41
C MET A 77 -11.31 -10.88 6.65
N ALA A 78 -10.90 -11.73 5.72
CA ALA A 78 -9.76 -11.45 4.85
C ALA A 78 -10.02 -10.24 3.94
N LEU A 79 -11.25 -10.07 3.43
CA LEU A 79 -11.66 -8.90 2.67
C LEU A 79 -11.55 -7.61 3.49
N LEU A 80 -12.02 -7.61 4.75
CA LEU A 80 -11.87 -6.47 5.65
C LEU A 80 -10.40 -6.15 5.94
N GLY A 81 -9.58 -7.19 6.16
CA GLY A 81 -8.14 -7.07 6.30
C GLY A 81 -7.49 -6.42 5.07
N PHE A 82 -7.89 -6.85 3.88
CA PHE A 82 -7.39 -6.29 2.62
C PHE A 82 -7.78 -4.81 2.42
N LEU A 83 -9.01 -4.43 2.77
CA LEU A 83 -9.44 -3.02 2.72
C LEU A 83 -8.62 -2.15 3.67
N SER A 84 -8.41 -2.62 4.91
CA SER A 84 -7.58 -1.92 5.90
C SER A 84 -6.12 -1.80 5.43
N LEU A 85 -5.56 -2.90 4.92
CA LEU A 85 -4.21 -2.94 4.35
C LEU A 85 -4.04 -1.96 3.19
N SER A 86 -5.02 -1.89 2.28
CA SER A 86 -4.99 -0.99 1.13
C SER A 86 -4.87 0.47 1.56
N GLY A 87 -5.62 0.91 2.57
CA GLY A 87 -5.53 2.25 3.14
C GLY A 87 -4.16 2.54 3.76
N MET A 88 -3.57 1.55 4.45
CA MET A 88 -2.25 1.68 5.05
C MET A 88 -1.14 1.81 4.01
N LEU A 89 -1.22 1.04 2.91
CA LEU A 89 -0.27 1.11 1.80
C LEU A 89 -0.34 2.43 1.05
N ILE A 90 -1.53 2.91 0.77
CA ILE A 90 -1.75 4.21 0.13
C ILE A 90 -1.12 5.32 0.97
N LYS A 91 -1.36 5.32 2.29
CA LYS A 91 -0.72 6.26 3.22
C LYS A 91 0.81 6.21 3.14
N ASN A 92 1.39 5.01 3.17
CA ASN A 92 2.84 4.84 3.09
C ASN A 92 3.41 5.34 1.75
N ALA A 93 2.72 5.07 0.65
CA ALA A 93 3.11 5.53 -0.68
C ALA A 93 3.01 7.07 -0.81
N ILE A 94 1.96 7.70 -0.27
CA ILE A 94 1.81 9.16 -0.21
C ILE A 94 3.01 9.79 0.48
N VAL A 95 3.33 9.31 1.68
CA VAL A 95 4.42 9.86 2.50
C VAL A 95 5.78 9.67 1.82
N LEU A 96 5.99 8.57 1.10
CA LEU A 96 7.23 8.34 0.35
C LEU A 96 7.36 9.30 -0.85
N ILE A 97 6.28 9.50 -1.61
CA ILE A 97 6.28 10.42 -2.75
C ILE A 97 6.45 11.88 -2.29
N ASP A 98 5.82 12.25 -1.18
CA ASP A 98 5.98 13.58 -0.58
C ASP A 98 7.43 13.83 -0.18
N GLU A 99 8.10 12.85 0.42
CA GLU A 99 9.53 12.94 0.75
C GLU A 99 10.41 13.10 -0.50
N ILE A 100 10.12 12.37 -1.58
CA ILE A 100 10.83 12.53 -2.85
C ILE A 100 10.68 13.97 -3.38
N ASN A 101 9.48 14.54 -3.28
CA ASN A 101 9.22 15.92 -3.70
C ASN A 101 9.99 16.93 -2.84
N ILE A 102 10.02 16.72 -1.51
CA ILE A 102 10.79 17.58 -0.59
C ILE A 102 12.29 17.52 -0.91
N GLU A 103 12.86 16.32 -1.07
CA GLU A 103 14.25 16.14 -1.46
C GLU A 103 14.59 16.82 -2.79
N GLY A 104 13.66 16.80 -3.75
CA GLY A 104 13.77 17.52 -5.02
C GLY A 104 13.80 19.04 -4.84
N THR A 105 13.04 19.62 -3.90
CA THR A 105 13.06 21.07 -3.61
C THR A 105 14.36 21.53 -2.96
N LEU A 106 15.11 20.64 -2.32
CA LEU A 106 16.44 20.90 -1.75
C LEU A 106 17.55 21.01 -2.81
N GLY A 107 17.21 20.92 -4.10
CA GLY A 107 18.16 21.07 -5.20
C GLY A 107 19.05 19.86 -5.45
N ARG A 108 18.68 18.68 -4.92
CA ARG A 108 19.41 17.41 -5.14
C ARG A 108 19.13 16.87 -6.55
N ALA A 109 20.05 16.10 -7.08
CA ALA A 109 19.85 15.41 -8.34
C ALA A 109 18.60 14.47 -8.24
N PRO A 110 17.77 14.36 -9.28
CA PRO A 110 16.51 13.60 -9.20
C PRO A 110 16.66 12.16 -8.72
N LEU A 111 17.72 11.47 -9.15
CA LEU A 111 18.00 10.11 -8.69
C LEU A 111 18.40 10.07 -7.22
N GLU A 112 19.20 11.03 -6.78
CA GLU A 112 19.66 11.15 -5.40
C GLU A 112 18.50 11.47 -4.45
N ALA A 113 17.57 12.35 -4.86
CA ALA A 113 16.34 12.64 -4.13
C ALA A 113 15.50 11.38 -3.91
N VAL A 114 15.31 10.57 -4.95
CA VAL A 114 14.56 9.31 -4.87
C VAL A 114 15.25 8.30 -3.93
N LEU A 115 16.56 8.14 -4.01
CA LEU A 115 17.32 7.22 -3.17
C LEU A 115 17.30 7.66 -1.70
N ASN A 116 17.54 8.94 -1.43
CA ASN A 116 17.54 9.48 -0.07
C ASN A 116 16.17 9.38 0.59
N ALA A 117 15.11 9.72 -0.13
CA ALA A 117 13.74 9.55 0.35
C ALA A 117 13.44 8.08 0.69
N GLY A 118 13.85 7.14 -0.19
CA GLY A 118 13.68 5.72 0.08
C GLY A 118 14.41 5.28 1.36
N VAL A 119 15.67 5.62 1.50
CA VAL A 119 16.51 5.25 2.67
C VAL A 119 15.97 5.87 3.96
N SER A 120 15.56 7.15 3.94
CA SER A 120 15.02 7.84 5.13
C SER A 120 13.73 7.19 5.64
N ARG A 121 12.94 6.59 4.76
CA ARG A 121 11.66 5.96 5.08
C ARG A 121 11.74 4.49 5.48
N ILE A 122 12.86 3.80 5.27
CA ILE A 122 13.03 2.39 5.67
C ILE A 122 12.75 2.21 7.16
N ARG A 123 13.35 3.02 8.01
CA ARG A 123 13.20 2.89 9.47
C ARG A 123 11.77 3.11 9.95
N PRO A 124 11.10 4.27 9.70
CA PRO A 124 9.77 4.49 10.21
C PRO A 124 8.73 3.52 9.62
N VAL A 125 8.83 3.16 8.36
CA VAL A 125 7.90 2.23 7.71
C VAL A 125 8.08 0.81 8.25
N SER A 126 9.33 0.34 8.43
CA SER A 126 9.61 -0.98 9.01
C SER A 126 9.16 -1.08 10.47
N MET A 127 9.34 -0.03 11.27
CA MET A 127 8.85 0.01 12.65
C MET A 127 7.32 -0.03 12.70
N ALA A 128 6.64 0.75 11.86
CA ALA A 128 5.18 0.75 11.77
C ALA A 128 4.64 -0.61 11.32
N ALA A 129 5.26 -1.23 10.31
CA ALA A 129 4.89 -2.57 9.87
C ALA A 129 5.12 -3.61 10.98
N GLY A 130 6.28 -3.57 11.63
CA GLY A 130 6.62 -4.49 12.73
C GLY A 130 5.65 -4.37 13.92
N THR A 131 5.30 -3.17 14.36
CA THR A 131 4.33 -2.96 15.43
C THR A 131 2.93 -3.45 15.05
N THR A 132 2.51 -3.26 13.80
CA THR A 132 1.23 -3.77 13.32
C THR A 132 1.22 -5.30 13.27
N VAL A 133 2.28 -5.92 12.75
CA VAL A 133 2.41 -7.39 12.72
C VAL A 133 2.37 -7.96 14.13
N LEU A 134 3.13 -7.39 15.07
CA LEU A 134 3.11 -7.83 16.47
C LEU A 134 1.73 -7.63 17.12
N GLY A 135 1.05 -6.53 16.81
CA GLY A 135 -0.31 -6.26 17.31
C GLY A 135 -1.37 -7.22 16.76
N MET A 136 -1.14 -7.82 15.60
CA MET A 136 -2.05 -8.80 14.99
C MET A 136 -1.81 -10.23 15.47
N LEU A 137 -0.65 -10.55 16.09
CA LEU A 137 -0.34 -11.90 16.56
C LEU A 137 -1.41 -12.52 17.49
N PRO A 138 -1.98 -11.80 18.47
CA PRO A 138 -3.00 -12.39 19.33
C PRO A 138 -4.27 -12.81 18.58
N LEU A 139 -4.57 -12.21 17.41
CA LEU A 139 -5.73 -12.55 16.59
C LEU A 139 -5.60 -13.93 15.90
N PHE A 140 -4.39 -14.52 15.84
CA PHE A 140 -4.22 -15.90 15.37
C PHE A 140 -4.87 -16.93 16.30
N ALA A 141 -5.06 -16.59 17.57
CA ALA A 141 -5.71 -17.48 18.52
C ALA A 141 -7.24 -17.53 18.34
N ASP A 142 -7.82 -16.59 17.62
CA ASP A 142 -9.26 -16.51 17.37
C ASP A 142 -9.60 -16.99 15.95
N PRO A 143 -10.31 -18.13 15.81
CA PRO A 143 -10.68 -18.67 14.50
C PRO A 143 -11.50 -17.70 13.61
N PHE A 144 -12.21 -16.74 14.21
CA PHE A 144 -13.01 -15.78 13.47
C PHE A 144 -12.14 -14.69 12.81
N PHE A 145 -11.09 -14.24 13.49
CA PHE A 145 -10.24 -13.14 13.02
C PHE A 145 -8.95 -13.58 12.34
N VAL A 146 -8.63 -14.89 12.34
CA VAL A 146 -7.38 -15.40 11.76
C VAL A 146 -7.20 -14.99 10.30
N GLY A 147 -8.24 -15.06 9.47
CA GLY A 147 -8.17 -14.68 8.06
C GLY A 147 -7.82 -13.19 7.87
N MET A 148 -8.32 -12.31 8.75
CA MET A 148 -7.98 -10.88 8.75
C MET A 148 -6.52 -10.67 9.19
N ALA A 149 -6.09 -11.33 10.26
CA ALA A 149 -4.73 -11.23 10.78
C ALA A 149 -3.69 -11.69 9.74
N VAL A 150 -3.92 -12.85 9.13
CA VAL A 150 -3.06 -13.41 8.06
C VAL A 150 -2.97 -12.46 6.87
N THR A 151 -4.11 -11.90 6.44
CA THR A 151 -4.18 -10.95 5.34
C THR A 151 -3.36 -9.69 5.62
N ILE A 152 -3.48 -9.13 6.81
CA ILE A 152 -2.74 -7.93 7.19
C ILE A 152 -1.24 -8.25 7.37
N ILE A 153 -0.89 -9.32 8.05
CA ILE A 153 0.52 -9.68 8.28
C ILE A 153 1.23 -10.03 6.98
N GLY A 154 0.68 -10.95 6.19
CA GLY A 154 1.24 -11.37 4.91
C GLY A 154 1.30 -10.22 3.91
N GLY A 155 0.17 -9.52 3.75
CA GLY A 155 0.08 -8.39 2.85
C GLY A 155 0.98 -7.22 3.25
N LEU A 156 1.00 -6.82 4.53
CA LEU A 156 1.82 -5.71 5.00
C LEU A 156 3.32 -6.01 4.91
N SER A 157 3.75 -7.20 5.32
CA SER A 157 5.16 -7.59 5.27
C SER A 157 5.69 -7.57 3.83
N PHE A 158 4.97 -8.21 2.91
CA PHE A 158 5.35 -8.26 1.50
C PHE A 158 5.23 -6.89 0.82
N ALA A 159 4.11 -6.20 1.04
CA ALA A 159 3.87 -4.91 0.41
C ALA A 159 4.79 -3.81 0.94
N THR A 160 5.22 -3.85 2.20
CA THR A 160 6.20 -2.91 2.75
C THR A 160 7.52 -3.00 2.01
N LEU A 161 8.05 -4.22 1.82
CA LEU A 161 9.27 -4.45 1.05
C LEU A 161 9.10 -3.98 -0.39
N LEU A 162 7.99 -4.34 -1.00
CA LEU A 162 7.72 -4.03 -2.39
C LEU A 162 7.52 -2.52 -2.62
N THR A 163 6.79 -1.84 -1.74
CA THR A 163 6.54 -0.40 -1.84
C THR A 163 7.83 0.41 -1.76
N LEU A 164 8.76 0.04 -0.88
CA LEU A 164 10.06 0.69 -0.75
C LEU A 164 10.93 0.57 -2.02
N ILE A 165 10.70 -0.45 -2.84
CA ILE A 165 11.40 -0.67 -4.10
C ILE A 165 10.59 -0.12 -5.29
N VAL A 166 9.31 -0.48 -5.36
CA VAL A 166 8.47 -0.23 -6.54
C VAL A 166 8.10 1.25 -6.66
N VAL A 167 7.77 1.93 -5.56
CA VAL A 167 7.40 3.36 -5.63
C VAL A 167 8.55 4.22 -6.14
N PRO A 168 9.79 4.11 -5.66
CA PRO A 168 10.94 4.81 -6.24
C PRO A 168 11.16 4.47 -7.72
N VAL A 169 11.06 3.19 -8.08
CA VAL A 169 11.23 2.74 -9.48
C VAL A 169 10.12 3.29 -10.38
N LEU A 170 8.86 3.23 -9.96
CA LEU A 170 7.74 3.82 -10.70
C LEU A 170 7.89 5.34 -10.84
N HIS A 171 8.29 6.02 -9.78
CA HIS A 171 8.54 7.45 -9.82
C HIS A 171 9.66 7.78 -10.83
N ALA A 172 10.79 7.08 -10.75
CA ALA A 172 11.90 7.25 -11.70
C ALA A 172 11.47 6.97 -13.15
N THR A 173 10.65 5.95 -13.37
CA THR A 173 10.14 5.57 -14.68
C THR A 173 9.15 6.61 -15.24
N PHE A 174 8.21 7.08 -14.44
CA PHE A 174 7.23 8.09 -14.88
C PHE A 174 7.84 9.46 -15.17
N TYR A 175 8.91 9.80 -14.46
CA TYR A 175 9.66 11.04 -14.67
C TYR A 175 10.87 10.86 -15.60
N ARG A 176 11.10 9.64 -16.14
CA ARG A 176 12.20 9.31 -17.06
C ARG A 176 13.57 9.77 -16.54
N ILE A 177 13.83 9.55 -15.25
CA ILE A 177 15.09 9.93 -14.62
C ILE A 177 16.19 9.00 -15.16
N PRO A 178 17.24 9.52 -15.84
CA PRO A 178 18.33 8.69 -16.34
C PRO A 178 19.17 8.14 -15.19
N ALA A 179 19.57 6.87 -15.27
CA ALA A 179 20.40 6.20 -14.28
C ALA A 179 21.83 6.83 -14.18
N ASP A 180 22.29 7.45 -15.27
CA ASP A 180 23.63 8.07 -15.37
C ASP A 180 23.71 9.48 -14.75
N ALA A 181 22.66 9.99 -14.14
CA ALA A 181 22.65 11.31 -13.51
C ALA A 181 23.61 11.46 -12.30
N ARG A 182 24.30 10.39 -11.90
CA ARG A 182 25.38 10.46 -10.89
C ARG A 182 26.61 11.24 -11.38
N ASP A 183 26.92 11.20 -12.67
CA ASP A 183 28.16 11.77 -13.20
C ASP A 183 28.06 13.27 -13.49
N ALA A 184 26.84 13.81 -13.59
CA ALA A 184 26.63 15.23 -13.86
C ALA A 184 26.91 16.15 -12.66
N SER A 185 26.85 15.63 -11.43
CA SER A 185 27.10 16.40 -10.19
C SER A 185 28.60 16.52 -9.84
N THR A 186 29.46 15.63 -10.36
CA THR A 186 30.92 15.68 -10.12
C THR A 186 31.68 16.54 -11.14
N ALA A 187 31.02 16.96 -12.22
CA ALA A 187 31.70 17.61 -13.34
C ALA A 187 31.76 19.17 -13.26
N THR A 188 31.17 19.82 -12.26
CA THR A 188 31.18 21.28 -12.15
C THR A 188 31.53 21.80 -10.76
N VAL A 189 32.75 21.55 -10.32
CA VAL A 189 33.46 22.48 -9.45
C VAL A 189 34.72 22.92 -10.22
N PRO A 190 34.68 24.04 -10.93
CA PRO A 190 35.94 24.65 -11.36
C PRO A 190 36.62 25.15 -10.09
N VAL A 191 37.72 24.50 -9.73
CA VAL A 191 38.69 25.05 -8.81
C VAL A 191 39.27 26.29 -9.52
N SER A 192 38.61 27.42 -9.40
CA SER A 192 39.17 28.69 -9.79
C SER A 192 40.20 29.06 -8.70
N SER A 193 41.43 28.94 -9.05
CA SER A 193 42.64 29.52 -8.50
C SER A 193 42.41 30.70 -7.56
N VAL A 194 42.73 30.53 -6.28
CA VAL A 194 43.14 31.62 -5.41
C VAL A 194 44.62 31.85 -5.72
N ALA A 195 44.85 32.95 -6.46
CA ALA A 195 46.14 33.59 -6.50
C ALA A 195 46.08 34.90 -5.66
#